data_ee6a26c4d12d5ac8adf81ad746c1f52e
#
_entry.id   ee6a26c4d12d5ac8adf81ad746c1f52e
#
_cell.length_a   1.000
_cell.length_b   1.000
_cell.length_c   1.000
_cell.angle_alpha   90.00
_cell.angle_beta   90.00
_cell.angle_gamma   90.00
#
_symmetry.space_group_name_H-M   'P 1'
#
loop_
_entity.id
_entity.type
_entity.pdbx_description
1 polymer ?
#
loop_
_entity_poly.entity_id
_entity_poly.type
_entity_poly.pdbx_seq_one_letter_code
_entity_poly.pdbx_strand_id
1 'polypeptide(L)'
;MTRITKISVKNFKSLYDFEMIFPEDISLTVLIGLNGAGKSTVLQFLDFIGELFNGNVRDWLQRRAWNPTDLITKLHSSSRKQLLDITVEGKYQSSTFEWQCSYNPNISMMRCTSERLSIDNKDIVIVKDGKLSINDYLEQNILLNYHGSIFSSLRDKRIQEYNPIIFNIVSFLSSIRSFDMLSPRHIRNRSRKSLSIGMSGEKLAGFISALPFQQRKDIEELICKFYPFIHKYDIKTYRGGWNEIRIWEDIGEHYTPYGKQPFVLLRQAQHVNDGTLRLLAIIASLYSSDNFLLFDEIENGFNPSIIKKIVDLLLTTEKQVLVTTHSPEILQYIPDDLARQAVKFIYKDVHGATLAANFFSDEEANKKLRALSPGEVFLDIDLDSLAERLKQGAATKAEQ
;
A
#
# COMPACT_ATOMS: atom_id res chain seq x y z
N MET A 1 12.47 -5.72 -12.32
CA MET A 1 11.28 -5.22 -11.57
C MET A 1 11.75 -4.12 -10.63
N THR A 2 10.94 -3.09 -10.38
CA THR A 2 11.26 -2.04 -9.41
C THR A 2 10.69 -2.41 -8.05
N ARG A 3 11.44 -2.21 -6.96
CA ARG A 3 10.99 -2.42 -5.58
C ARG A 3 11.58 -1.38 -4.63
N ILE A 4 10.84 -0.96 -3.62
CA ILE A 4 11.37 -0.21 -2.48
C ILE A 4 12.03 -1.21 -1.52
N THR A 5 13.26 -0.89 -1.09
CA THR A 5 14.00 -1.67 -0.09
C THR A 5 14.04 -0.99 1.27
N LYS A 6 13.93 0.36 1.30
CA LYS A 6 13.94 1.14 2.53
C LYS A 6 13.18 2.43 2.37
N ILE A 7 12.52 2.86 3.45
CA ILE A 7 11.93 4.19 3.59
C ILE A 7 12.43 4.84 4.86
N SER A 8 12.65 6.16 4.79
CA SER A 8 12.90 6.99 5.98
C SER A 8 12.10 8.27 5.87
N VAL A 9 11.60 8.75 7.00
CA VAL A 9 10.88 10.02 7.05
C VAL A 9 11.09 10.73 8.38
N LYS A 10 11.22 12.06 8.30
CA LYS A 10 11.19 12.95 9.47
C LYS A 10 9.97 13.83 9.44
N ASN A 11 9.36 13.99 10.61
CA ASN A 11 8.24 14.92 10.88
C ASN A 11 6.88 14.56 10.25
N PHE A 12 6.62 13.32 9.82
CA PHE A 12 5.32 12.93 9.31
C PHE A 12 4.44 12.32 10.41
N LYS A 13 3.44 13.05 10.90
CA LYS A 13 2.51 12.58 11.95
C LYS A 13 3.25 11.98 13.16
N SER A 14 3.00 10.70 13.48
CA SER A 14 3.74 9.96 14.52
C SER A 14 5.08 9.40 14.04
N LEU A 15 5.39 9.47 12.75
CA LEU A 15 6.69 9.10 12.18
C LEU A 15 7.63 10.28 12.31
N TYR A 16 8.25 10.46 13.50
CA TYR A 16 9.08 11.62 13.82
C TYR A 16 10.49 11.49 13.21
N ASP A 17 11.16 10.38 13.46
CA ASP A 17 12.40 9.95 12.82
C ASP A 17 12.27 8.45 12.59
N PHE A 18 11.62 8.11 11.50
CA PHE A 18 11.16 6.75 11.21
C PHE A 18 11.95 6.16 10.05
N GLU A 19 12.33 4.91 10.22
CA GLU A 19 12.97 4.11 9.19
C GLU A 19 12.34 2.71 9.16
N MET A 20 12.18 2.15 7.97
CA MET A 20 11.74 0.76 7.80
C MET A 20 12.37 0.14 6.55
N ILE A 21 12.88 -1.08 6.72
CA ILE A 21 13.49 -1.89 5.67
C ILE A 21 12.48 -2.93 5.20
N PHE A 22 12.31 -3.07 3.89
CA PHE A 22 11.50 -4.10 3.26
C PHE A 22 12.35 -5.31 2.88
N PRO A 23 11.75 -6.52 2.83
CA PRO A 23 12.44 -7.67 2.28
C PRO A 23 12.67 -7.51 0.76
N GLU A 24 13.81 -7.95 0.26
CA GLU A 24 14.17 -7.78 -1.16
C GLU A 24 13.46 -8.76 -2.08
N ASP A 25 13.37 -10.03 -1.65
CA ASP A 25 12.91 -11.14 -2.49
C ASP A 25 11.48 -11.61 -2.17
N ILE A 26 10.80 -10.94 -1.25
CA ILE A 26 9.44 -11.29 -0.82
C ILE A 26 8.48 -10.19 -1.26
N SER A 27 7.36 -10.59 -1.87
CA SER A 27 6.30 -9.65 -2.29
C SER A 27 5.57 -9.02 -1.11
N LEU A 28 5.34 -9.78 -0.05
CA LEU A 28 4.51 -9.42 1.09
C LEU A 28 5.33 -8.90 2.28
N THR A 29 4.93 -7.76 2.82
CA THR A 29 5.37 -7.25 4.14
C THR A 29 4.14 -7.11 5.03
N VAL A 30 4.24 -7.55 6.27
CA VAL A 30 3.13 -7.52 7.24
C VAL A 30 3.50 -6.66 8.43
N LEU A 31 2.70 -5.65 8.71
CA LEU A 31 2.83 -4.80 9.89
C LEU A 31 1.93 -5.31 11.01
N ILE A 32 2.53 -5.63 12.14
CA ILE A 32 1.86 -5.98 13.39
C ILE A 32 2.20 -4.96 14.48
N GLY A 33 1.47 -4.96 15.55
CA GLY A 33 1.72 -4.08 16.70
C GLY A 33 0.42 -3.67 17.39
N LEU A 34 0.55 -2.99 18.52
CA LEU A 34 -0.56 -2.53 19.34
C LEU A 34 -1.46 -1.52 18.61
N ASN A 35 -2.69 -1.37 19.11
CA ASN A 35 -3.59 -0.34 18.61
C ASN A 35 -2.98 1.05 18.83
N GLY A 36 -3.07 1.90 17.80
CA GLY A 36 -2.49 3.24 17.87
C GLY A 36 -0.96 3.30 17.76
N ALA A 37 -0.25 2.20 17.50
CA ALA A 37 1.20 2.17 17.32
C ALA A 37 1.68 2.94 16.09
N GLY A 38 0.82 3.14 15.09
CA GLY A 38 1.15 3.88 13.88
C GLY A 38 1.17 3.05 12.60
N LYS A 39 0.66 1.81 12.60
CA LYS A 39 0.59 0.95 11.41
C LYS A 39 -0.09 1.63 10.22
N SER A 40 -1.29 2.15 10.41
CA SER A 40 -2.01 2.90 9.35
C SER A 40 -1.29 4.20 8.97
N THR A 41 -0.50 4.80 9.88
CA THR A 41 0.32 5.98 9.55
C THR A 41 1.44 5.63 8.57
N VAL A 42 2.02 4.44 8.68
CA VAL A 42 3.02 3.95 7.70
C VAL A 42 2.38 3.76 6.32
N LEU A 43 1.16 3.17 6.24
CA LEU A 43 0.43 3.06 4.98
C LEU A 43 0.13 4.44 4.37
N GLN A 44 -0.35 5.37 5.20
CA GLN A 44 -0.66 6.75 4.78
C GLN A 44 0.58 7.48 4.27
N PHE A 45 1.75 7.23 4.88
CA PHE A 45 3.01 7.79 4.42
C PHE A 45 3.42 7.26 3.05
N LEU A 46 3.32 5.95 2.83
CA LEU A 46 3.60 5.35 1.52
C LEU A 46 2.63 5.84 0.44
N ASP A 47 1.33 5.91 0.74
CA ASP A 47 0.32 6.46 -0.16
C ASP A 47 0.60 7.93 -0.49
N PHE A 48 1.06 8.70 0.51
CA PHE A 48 1.50 10.08 0.32
C PHE A 48 2.67 10.20 -0.67
N ILE A 49 3.66 9.29 -0.61
CA ILE A 49 4.73 9.23 -1.62
C ILE A 49 4.14 9.05 -3.02
N GLY A 50 3.22 8.12 -3.20
CA GLY A 50 2.53 7.92 -4.49
C GLY A 50 1.84 9.20 -4.98
N GLU A 51 1.17 9.91 -4.10
CA GLU A 51 0.47 11.15 -4.44
C GLU A 51 1.43 12.34 -4.69
N LEU A 52 2.62 12.36 -4.09
CA LEU A 52 3.68 13.31 -4.44
C LEU A 52 4.09 13.16 -5.90
N PHE A 53 4.35 11.93 -6.35
CA PHE A 53 4.71 11.63 -7.74
C PHE A 53 3.55 11.80 -8.72
N ASN A 54 2.31 11.73 -8.25
CA ASN A 54 1.11 11.99 -9.04
C ASN A 54 0.75 13.49 -9.11
N GLY A 55 1.31 14.34 -8.25
CA GLY A 55 0.94 15.75 -8.13
C GLY A 55 -0.46 15.98 -7.53
N ASN A 56 -1.04 14.97 -6.89
CA ASN A 56 -2.43 14.96 -6.43
C ASN A 56 -2.59 15.15 -4.91
N VAL A 57 -1.57 15.66 -4.22
CA VAL A 57 -1.56 15.78 -2.75
C VAL A 57 -2.75 16.57 -2.22
N ARG A 58 -3.18 17.64 -2.93
CA ARG A 58 -4.33 18.46 -2.52
C ARG A 58 -5.62 17.63 -2.50
N ASP A 59 -5.89 16.91 -3.58
CA ASP A 59 -7.09 16.06 -3.71
C ASP A 59 -7.04 14.89 -2.72
N TRP A 60 -5.86 14.36 -2.45
CA TRP A 60 -5.63 13.31 -1.47
C TRP A 60 -5.96 13.77 -0.05
N LEU A 61 -5.51 14.96 0.34
CA LEU A 61 -5.85 15.59 1.63
C LEU A 61 -7.35 15.85 1.74
N GLN A 62 -7.96 16.39 0.67
CA GLN A 62 -9.39 16.68 0.65
C GLN A 62 -10.24 15.41 0.82
N ARG A 63 -9.88 14.31 0.14
CA ARG A 63 -10.58 13.01 0.27
C ARG A 63 -10.50 12.45 1.68
N ARG A 64 -9.41 12.73 2.41
CA ARG A 64 -9.21 12.32 3.81
C ARG A 64 -9.76 13.33 4.82
N ALA A 65 -10.31 14.45 4.38
CA ALA A 65 -10.74 15.58 5.22
C ALA A 65 -9.60 16.09 6.14
N TRP A 66 -8.36 16.13 5.63
CA TRP A 66 -7.19 16.60 6.35
C TRP A 66 -6.71 17.96 5.84
N ASN A 67 -6.15 18.73 6.75
CA ASN A 67 -5.40 19.95 6.43
C ASN A 67 -3.92 19.61 6.18
N PRO A 68 -3.19 20.41 5.41
CA PRO A 68 -1.75 20.22 5.19
C PRO A 68 -0.94 20.15 6.50
N THR A 69 -1.35 20.88 7.55
CA THR A 69 -0.72 20.86 8.87
C THR A 69 -0.92 19.55 9.64
N ASP A 70 -1.89 18.72 9.25
CA ASP A 70 -2.11 17.41 9.86
C ASP A 70 -1.07 16.36 9.42
N LEU A 71 -0.28 16.68 8.39
CA LEU A 71 0.86 15.87 7.98
C LEU A 71 2.06 16.01 8.90
N ILE A 72 2.17 17.14 9.62
CA ILE A 72 3.34 17.45 10.46
C ILE A 72 3.18 16.81 11.83
N THR A 73 4.29 16.32 12.36
CA THR A 73 4.33 15.79 13.73
C THR A 73 3.90 16.86 14.76
N LYS A 74 3.15 16.38 15.77
CA LYS A 74 2.75 17.19 16.95
C LYS A 74 3.50 16.74 18.22
N LEU A 75 4.46 15.82 18.08
CA LEU A 75 5.16 15.23 19.23
C LEU A 75 6.14 16.18 19.90
N HIS A 76 6.68 17.16 19.16
CA HIS A 76 7.61 18.16 19.69
C HIS A 76 7.13 19.56 19.32
N SER A 77 6.78 20.36 20.32
CA SER A 77 6.28 21.73 20.15
C SER A 77 7.32 22.75 19.64
N SER A 78 8.60 22.36 19.56
CA SER A 78 9.72 23.26 19.28
C SER A 78 10.31 23.14 17.88
N SER A 79 9.82 22.26 17.02
CA SER A 79 10.38 22.13 15.67
C SER A 79 9.95 23.33 14.81
N ARG A 80 10.84 24.33 14.69
CA ARG A 80 10.69 25.44 13.73
C ARG A 80 10.67 24.98 12.27
N LYS A 81 11.07 23.74 11.98
CA LYS A 81 11.03 23.14 10.65
C LYS A 81 9.67 22.50 10.40
N GLN A 82 8.87 23.14 9.57
CA GLN A 82 7.60 22.60 9.05
C GLN A 82 7.79 21.75 7.78
N LEU A 83 9.00 21.19 7.58
CA LEU A 83 9.32 20.37 6.42
C LEU A 83 9.28 18.89 6.77
N LEU A 84 8.84 18.09 5.82
CA LEU A 84 8.95 16.64 5.87
C LEU A 84 10.18 16.24 5.06
N ASP A 85 11.17 15.62 5.70
CA ASP A 85 12.32 15.08 5.01
C ASP A 85 12.07 13.60 4.75
N ILE A 86 12.12 13.19 3.48
CA ILE A 86 11.75 11.86 3.01
C ILE A 86 12.91 11.26 2.23
N THR A 87 13.22 10.00 2.49
CA THR A 87 14.15 9.19 1.68
C THR A 87 13.48 7.87 1.32
N VAL A 88 13.59 7.49 0.05
CA VAL A 88 13.15 6.19 -0.48
C VAL A 88 14.31 5.56 -1.21
N GLU A 89 14.75 4.42 -0.73
CA GLU A 89 15.76 3.59 -1.37
C GLU A 89 15.08 2.39 -2.04
N GLY A 90 15.61 1.95 -3.17
CA GLY A 90 15.06 0.81 -3.88
C GLY A 90 15.99 0.24 -4.94
N LYS A 91 15.47 -0.76 -5.63
CA LYS A 91 16.18 -1.45 -6.72
C LYS A 91 15.32 -1.43 -7.99
N TYR A 92 15.99 -1.26 -9.13
CA TYR A 92 15.42 -1.50 -10.44
C TYR A 92 16.37 -2.42 -11.21
N GLN A 93 15.95 -3.68 -11.41
CA GLN A 93 16.82 -4.74 -11.93
C GLN A 93 18.10 -4.88 -11.07
N SER A 94 19.28 -4.63 -11.67
CA SER A 94 20.58 -4.68 -10.97
C SER A 94 21.01 -3.33 -10.39
N SER A 95 20.31 -2.23 -10.73
CA SER A 95 20.66 -0.88 -10.25
C SER A 95 19.94 -0.54 -8.95
N THR A 96 20.62 0.19 -8.08
CA THR A 96 20.04 0.80 -6.88
C THR A 96 19.60 2.24 -7.16
N PHE A 97 18.54 2.69 -6.51
CA PHE A 97 18.16 4.10 -6.55
C PHE A 97 17.88 4.64 -5.15
N GLU A 98 18.13 5.92 -5.00
CA GLU A 98 17.75 6.69 -3.82
C GLU A 98 17.05 7.97 -4.26
N TRP A 99 15.82 8.18 -3.77
CA TRP A 99 15.11 9.43 -3.91
C TRP A 99 15.00 10.12 -2.56
N GLN A 100 15.41 11.38 -2.51
CA GLN A 100 15.32 12.21 -1.31
C GLN A 100 14.57 13.50 -1.62
N CYS A 101 13.76 13.98 -0.67
CA CYS A 101 13.14 15.30 -0.78
C CYS A 101 12.89 15.95 0.57
N SER A 102 12.80 17.29 0.56
CA SER A 102 12.22 18.09 1.63
C SER A 102 10.90 18.66 1.13
N TYR A 103 9.78 18.17 1.65
CA TYR A 103 8.44 18.60 1.26
C TYR A 103 7.93 19.70 2.19
N ASN A 104 7.40 20.78 1.61
CA ASN A 104 6.77 21.88 2.33
C ASN A 104 5.24 21.76 2.26
N PRO A 105 4.55 21.48 3.37
CA PRO A 105 3.10 21.34 3.41
C PRO A 105 2.35 22.69 3.42
N ASN A 106 3.03 23.83 3.38
CA ASN A 106 2.36 25.12 3.32
C ASN A 106 1.39 25.15 2.13
N ILE A 107 0.15 25.56 2.37
CA ILE A 107 -0.95 25.51 1.41
C ILE A 107 -0.64 26.24 0.09
N SER A 108 0.20 27.27 0.13
CA SER A 108 0.65 28.01 -1.05
C SER A 108 1.74 27.28 -1.84
N MET A 109 2.46 26.36 -1.20
CA MET A 109 3.58 25.64 -1.81
C MET A 109 3.23 24.19 -2.13
N MET A 110 2.88 23.38 -1.14
CA MET A 110 2.52 21.95 -1.24
C MET A 110 3.40 21.19 -2.23
N ARG A 111 4.73 21.40 -2.15
CA ARG A 111 5.70 20.82 -3.08
C ARG A 111 6.99 20.45 -2.38
N CYS A 112 7.76 19.57 -3.01
CA CYS A 112 9.16 19.34 -2.63
C CYS A 112 9.98 20.59 -2.95
N THR A 113 10.63 21.16 -1.97
CA THR A 113 11.47 22.36 -2.10
C THR A 113 12.90 22.02 -2.50
N SER A 114 13.35 20.83 -2.15
CA SER A 114 14.56 20.19 -2.66
C SER A 114 14.26 18.74 -2.98
N GLU A 115 14.80 18.23 -4.08
CA GLU A 115 14.72 16.82 -4.48
C GLU A 115 16.04 16.35 -5.05
N ARG A 116 16.35 15.08 -4.82
CA ARG A 116 17.48 14.39 -5.41
C ARG A 116 17.06 12.96 -5.78
N LEU A 117 17.39 12.55 -7.00
CA LEU A 117 17.32 11.16 -7.43
C LEU A 117 18.70 10.72 -7.85
N SER A 118 19.23 9.73 -7.14
CA SER A 118 20.52 9.08 -7.46
C SER A 118 20.28 7.65 -7.95
N ILE A 119 21.08 7.21 -8.89
CA ILE A 119 21.11 5.83 -9.41
C ILE A 119 22.54 5.34 -9.32
N ASP A 120 22.77 4.19 -8.68
CA ASP A 120 24.07 3.60 -8.41
C ASP A 120 25.07 4.62 -7.82
N ASN A 121 24.58 5.37 -6.79
CA ASN A 121 25.29 6.44 -6.09
C ASN A 121 25.69 7.65 -6.97
N LYS A 122 25.14 7.77 -8.18
CA LYS A 122 25.35 8.94 -9.04
C LYS A 122 24.09 9.78 -9.07
N ASP A 123 24.20 11.07 -8.76
CA ASP A 123 23.11 12.02 -8.83
C ASP A 123 22.68 12.23 -10.29
N ILE A 124 21.41 12.00 -10.56
CA ILE A 124 20.85 12.11 -11.92
C ILE A 124 19.90 13.30 -12.04
N VAL A 125 19.08 13.53 -11.00
CA VAL A 125 18.16 14.66 -10.95
C VAL A 125 18.35 15.37 -9.62
N ILE A 126 18.58 16.67 -9.66
CA ILE A 126 18.70 17.55 -8.48
C ILE A 126 17.80 18.75 -8.67
N VAL A 127 16.95 19.00 -7.69
CA VAL A 127 16.17 20.24 -7.52
C VAL A 127 16.64 20.92 -6.27
N LYS A 128 17.16 22.12 -6.39
CA LYS A 128 17.61 22.94 -5.26
C LYS A 128 17.45 24.42 -5.59
N ASP A 129 16.92 25.20 -4.63
CA ASP A 129 16.77 26.66 -4.75
C ASP A 129 16.04 27.09 -6.05
N GLY A 130 15.02 26.30 -6.48
CA GLY A 130 14.25 26.58 -7.69
C GLY A 130 14.96 26.26 -8.99
N LYS A 131 16.14 25.62 -8.95
CA LYS A 131 16.90 25.18 -10.11
C LYS A 131 16.77 23.67 -10.26
N LEU A 132 16.62 23.22 -11.51
CA LEU A 132 16.60 21.80 -11.88
C LEU A 132 17.91 21.48 -12.64
N SER A 133 18.60 20.44 -12.22
CA SER A 133 19.74 19.84 -12.93
C SER A 133 19.41 18.40 -13.27
N ILE A 134 19.67 18.01 -14.52
CA ILE A 134 19.52 16.61 -14.99
C ILE A 134 20.85 16.22 -15.67
N ASN A 135 21.51 15.15 -15.20
CA ASN A 135 22.77 14.63 -15.75
C ASN A 135 23.86 15.71 -15.92
N ASP A 136 24.05 16.55 -14.90
CA ASP A 136 25.02 17.68 -14.90
C ASP A 136 24.72 18.82 -15.92
N TYR A 137 23.63 18.75 -16.67
CA TYR A 137 23.15 19.88 -17.47
C TYR A 137 22.25 20.79 -16.60
N LEU A 138 22.71 22.02 -16.38
CA LEU A 138 21.91 23.07 -15.74
C LEU A 138 20.86 23.57 -16.73
N GLU A 139 19.63 23.10 -16.62
CA GLU A 139 18.49 23.80 -17.21
C GLU A 139 18.20 25.04 -16.36
N GLN A 140 18.51 26.21 -16.89
CA GLN A 140 18.38 27.48 -16.20
C GLN A 140 16.91 27.82 -15.91
N ASN A 141 16.65 28.25 -14.67
CA ASN A 141 15.48 29.03 -14.24
C ASN A 141 14.12 28.57 -14.80
N ILE A 142 13.77 27.35 -14.59
CA ILE A 142 12.37 26.95 -14.77
C ILE A 142 11.62 27.51 -13.57
N LEU A 143 10.70 28.45 -13.80
CA LEU A 143 9.65 28.79 -12.84
C LEU A 143 8.78 27.53 -12.67
N LEU A 144 9.27 26.61 -11.81
CA LEU A 144 8.65 25.31 -11.59
C LEU A 144 7.37 25.51 -10.76
N ASN A 145 6.26 25.65 -11.48
CA ASN A 145 4.95 25.65 -10.84
C ASN A 145 4.43 24.20 -10.82
N TYR A 146 4.81 23.45 -9.78
CA TYR A 146 4.38 22.05 -9.60
C TYR A 146 3.87 21.83 -8.16
N HIS A 147 3.04 20.82 -8.01
CA HIS A 147 2.57 20.32 -6.73
C HIS A 147 3.14 18.91 -6.49
N GLY A 148 3.51 18.60 -5.23
CA GLY A 148 4.16 17.34 -4.90
C GLY A 148 5.62 17.30 -5.33
N SER A 149 6.04 16.24 -6.01
CA SER A 149 7.37 16.04 -6.58
C SER A 149 7.50 16.73 -7.93
N ILE A 150 8.73 17.16 -8.29
CA ILE A 150 9.07 17.66 -9.63
C ILE A 150 8.70 16.63 -10.70
N PHE A 151 8.85 15.34 -10.40
CA PHE A 151 8.53 14.26 -11.32
C PHE A 151 7.06 14.20 -11.72
N SER A 152 6.14 14.80 -10.97
CA SER A 152 4.74 14.94 -11.36
C SER A 152 4.57 15.80 -12.61
N SER A 153 5.44 16.79 -12.80
CA SER A 153 5.45 17.71 -13.96
C SER A 153 6.32 17.22 -15.11
N LEU A 154 7.29 16.34 -14.80
CA LEU A 154 8.22 15.80 -15.79
C LEU A 154 7.71 14.50 -16.44
N ARG A 155 6.45 14.11 -16.25
CA ARG A 155 5.84 12.88 -16.83
C ARG A 155 5.80 12.83 -18.35
N ASP A 156 6.10 13.94 -19.03
CA ASP A 156 6.11 14.00 -20.49
C ASP A 156 7.21 13.11 -21.10
N LYS A 157 6.99 12.71 -22.34
CA LYS A 157 7.83 11.84 -23.17
C LYS A 157 9.34 12.16 -23.13
N ARG A 158 9.71 13.37 -22.75
CA ARG A 158 11.09 13.83 -22.64
C ARG A 158 11.93 13.02 -21.65
N ILE A 159 11.37 12.60 -20.47
CA ILE A 159 12.14 11.78 -19.51
C ILE A 159 12.38 10.37 -20.04
N GLN A 160 11.41 9.79 -20.75
CA GLN A 160 11.61 8.47 -21.41
C GLN A 160 12.76 8.50 -22.40
N GLU A 161 12.92 9.60 -23.14
CA GLU A 161 13.98 9.78 -24.12
C GLU A 161 15.35 9.96 -23.47
N TYR A 162 15.42 10.58 -22.27
CA TYR A 162 16.69 10.85 -21.58
C TYR A 162 17.21 9.66 -20.78
N ASN A 163 16.33 8.93 -20.06
CA ASN A 163 16.76 7.78 -19.26
C ASN A 163 15.59 6.84 -18.93
N PRO A 164 15.53 5.64 -19.55
CA PRO A 164 14.47 4.66 -19.28
C PRO A 164 14.39 4.19 -17.82
N ILE A 165 15.52 4.21 -17.09
CA ILE A 165 15.57 3.80 -15.68
C ILE A 165 14.77 4.79 -14.82
N ILE A 166 14.97 6.10 -15.04
CA ILE A 166 14.21 7.16 -14.32
C ILE A 166 12.71 6.97 -14.54
N PHE A 167 12.30 6.75 -15.80
CA PHE A 167 10.90 6.53 -16.12
C PHE A 167 10.30 5.37 -15.34
N ASN A 168 11.00 4.23 -15.25
CA ASN A 168 10.51 3.05 -14.54
C ASN A 168 10.46 3.29 -13.03
N ILE A 169 11.43 3.98 -12.43
CA ILE A 169 11.43 4.36 -11.02
C ILE A 169 10.26 5.29 -10.72
N VAL A 170 10.09 6.36 -11.50
CA VAL A 170 9.01 7.34 -11.34
C VAL A 170 7.64 6.69 -11.54
N SER A 171 7.50 5.83 -12.55
CA SER A 171 6.29 5.05 -12.80
C SER A 171 5.93 4.15 -11.61
N PHE A 172 6.92 3.46 -11.04
CA PHE A 172 6.74 2.61 -9.87
C PHE A 172 6.32 3.45 -8.64
N LEU A 173 7.04 4.53 -8.31
CA LEU A 173 6.74 5.38 -7.16
C LEU A 173 5.36 6.04 -7.30
N SER A 174 4.95 6.41 -8.50
CA SER A 174 3.61 6.95 -8.76
C SER A 174 2.49 5.89 -8.72
N SER A 175 2.85 4.61 -8.75
CA SER A 175 1.94 3.46 -8.69
C SER A 175 1.78 2.86 -7.29
N ILE A 176 2.28 3.54 -6.24
CA ILE A 176 1.98 3.19 -4.85
C ILE A 176 0.53 3.55 -4.58
N ARG A 177 -0.25 2.59 -4.07
CA ARG A 177 -1.69 2.77 -3.87
C ARG A 177 -2.16 2.16 -2.56
N SER A 178 -2.79 2.99 -1.71
CA SER A 178 -3.43 2.51 -0.47
C SER A 178 -4.91 2.20 -0.67
N PHE A 179 -5.33 1.13 -0.03
CA PHE A 179 -6.70 0.68 0.13
C PHE A 179 -7.14 0.72 1.62
N ASP A 180 -6.55 1.64 2.40
CA ASP A 180 -6.88 1.84 3.81
C ASP A 180 -8.31 2.36 4.03
N MET A 181 -8.92 2.95 3.02
CA MET A 181 -10.31 3.42 3.03
C MET A 181 -11.28 2.47 2.30
N LEU A 182 -10.83 1.27 1.92
CA LEU A 182 -11.65 0.33 1.17
C LEU A 182 -12.96 0.01 1.90
N SER A 183 -14.09 0.34 1.29
CA SER A 183 -15.40 0.24 1.91
C SER A 183 -16.40 -0.50 1.03
N PRO A 184 -16.99 -1.61 1.50
CA PRO A 184 -18.05 -2.30 0.78
C PRO A 184 -19.21 -1.39 0.39
N ARG A 185 -19.54 -0.40 1.22
CA ARG A 185 -20.57 0.60 0.93
C ARG A 185 -20.27 1.37 -0.36
N HIS A 186 -19.02 1.75 -0.59
CA HIS A 186 -18.60 2.48 -1.78
C HIS A 186 -18.44 1.56 -2.98
N ILE A 187 -17.98 0.33 -2.78
CA ILE A 187 -17.86 -0.69 -3.83
C ILE A 187 -19.21 -1.01 -4.48
N ARG A 188 -20.31 -0.95 -3.71
CA ARG A 188 -21.69 -1.17 -4.20
C ARG A 188 -22.16 -0.14 -5.22
N ASN A 189 -21.50 1.01 -5.27
CA ASN A 189 -21.92 2.08 -6.17
C ASN A 189 -21.63 1.73 -7.63
N ARG A 190 -22.51 2.16 -8.50
CA ARG A 190 -22.25 2.14 -9.95
C ARG A 190 -21.13 3.12 -10.26
N SER A 191 -20.28 2.78 -11.20
CA SER A 191 -19.22 3.68 -11.67
C SER A 191 -19.04 3.62 -13.18
N ARG A 192 -18.56 4.72 -13.77
CA ARG A 192 -18.17 4.75 -15.18
C ARG A 192 -16.82 4.06 -15.35
N LYS A 193 -16.46 3.70 -16.60
CA LYS A 193 -15.14 3.14 -16.91
C LYS A 193 -14.03 3.97 -16.28
N SER A 194 -13.09 3.29 -15.64
CA SER A 194 -11.97 3.90 -14.89
C SER A 194 -10.72 3.04 -15.04
N LEU A 195 -9.55 3.66 -14.97
CA LEU A 195 -8.26 2.99 -14.92
C LEU A 195 -7.81 2.66 -13.49
N SER A 196 -8.56 3.11 -12.48
CA SER A 196 -8.29 2.86 -11.07
C SER A 196 -9.54 2.37 -10.34
N ILE A 197 -9.35 1.63 -9.27
CA ILE A 197 -10.42 1.15 -8.38
C ILE A 197 -11.00 2.27 -7.51
N GLY A 198 -10.24 3.35 -7.33
CA GLY A 198 -10.54 4.40 -6.37
C GLY A 198 -10.05 4.05 -4.95
N MET A 199 -9.87 5.06 -4.11
CA MET A 199 -9.32 4.91 -2.76
C MET A 199 -10.22 4.07 -1.83
N SER A 200 -11.54 4.21 -1.98
CA SER A 200 -12.54 3.47 -1.20
C SER A 200 -13.22 2.33 -1.98
N GLY A 201 -12.76 2.04 -3.20
CA GLY A 201 -13.36 1.04 -4.07
C GLY A 201 -14.53 1.55 -4.91
N GLU A 202 -14.82 2.85 -4.87
CA GLU A 202 -15.98 3.47 -5.51
C GLU A 202 -16.00 3.38 -7.03
N LYS A 203 -14.88 3.01 -7.66
CA LYS A 203 -14.74 2.86 -9.11
C LYS A 203 -14.55 1.40 -9.55
N LEU A 204 -14.68 0.43 -8.64
CA LEU A 204 -14.38 -0.99 -8.90
C LEU A 204 -15.16 -1.54 -10.10
N ALA A 205 -16.47 -1.30 -10.20
CA ALA A 205 -17.28 -1.78 -11.31
C ALA A 205 -16.79 -1.22 -12.66
N GLY A 206 -16.47 0.07 -12.69
CA GLY A 206 -15.92 0.75 -13.88
C GLY A 206 -14.51 0.27 -14.22
N PHE A 207 -13.68 0.01 -13.21
CA PHE A 207 -12.35 -0.54 -13.39
C PHE A 207 -12.39 -1.93 -14.02
N ILE A 208 -13.15 -2.86 -13.42
CA ILE A 208 -13.29 -4.23 -13.98
C ILE A 208 -13.86 -4.18 -15.40
N SER A 209 -14.81 -3.28 -15.68
CA SER A 209 -15.39 -3.15 -17.04
C SER A 209 -14.36 -2.70 -18.08
N ALA A 210 -13.30 -2.00 -17.66
CA ALA A 210 -12.24 -1.50 -18.55
C ALA A 210 -11.12 -2.55 -18.78
N LEU A 211 -11.03 -3.58 -17.94
CA LEU A 211 -10.02 -4.63 -18.09
C LEU A 211 -10.22 -5.45 -19.36
N PRO A 212 -9.13 -5.98 -19.95
CA PRO A 212 -9.18 -6.98 -21.03
C PRO A 212 -10.04 -8.18 -20.64
N PHE A 213 -10.64 -8.82 -21.64
CA PHE A 213 -11.53 -9.97 -21.41
C PHE A 213 -10.86 -11.10 -20.61
N GLN A 214 -9.59 -11.41 -20.90
CA GLN A 214 -8.87 -12.48 -20.20
C GLN A 214 -8.70 -12.14 -18.71
N GLN A 215 -8.27 -10.94 -18.38
CA GLN A 215 -8.12 -10.53 -16.97
C GLN A 215 -9.45 -10.57 -16.19
N ARG A 216 -10.56 -10.25 -16.84
CA ARG A 216 -11.89 -10.39 -16.22
C ARG A 216 -12.24 -11.84 -15.96
N LYS A 217 -11.86 -12.76 -16.86
CA LYS A 217 -12.02 -14.20 -16.64
C LYS A 217 -11.13 -14.71 -15.52
N ASP A 218 -9.87 -14.29 -15.47
CA ASP A 218 -8.95 -14.68 -14.40
C ASP A 218 -9.50 -14.24 -13.02
N ILE A 219 -10.06 -13.02 -12.93
CA ILE A 219 -10.74 -12.55 -11.71
C ILE A 219 -11.95 -13.44 -11.38
N GLU A 220 -12.74 -13.84 -12.39
CA GLU A 220 -13.89 -14.75 -12.20
C GLU A 220 -13.46 -16.10 -11.64
N GLU A 221 -12.44 -16.69 -12.22
CA GLU A 221 -11.91 -17.98 -11.77
C GLU A 221 -11.39 -17.90 -10.34
N LEU A 222 -10.67 -16.80 -10.01
CA LEU A 222 -10.19 -16.59 -8.64
C LEU A 222 -11.34 -16.45 -7.66
N ILE A 223 -12.34 -15.58 -7.91
CA ILE A 223 -13.45 -15.37 -6.98
C ILE A 223 -14.26 -16.65 -6.75
N CYS A 224 -14.49 -17.43 -7.81
CA CYS A 224 -15.17 -18.74 -7.71
C CYS A 224 -14.32 -19.77 -6.93
N LYS A 225 -12.98 -19.75 -7.07
CA LYS A 225 -12.07 -20.58 -6.27
C LYS A 225 -12.09 -20.22 -4.79
N PHE A 226 -12.20 -18.94 -4.46
CA PHE A 226 -12.32 -18.47 -3.08
C PHE A 226 -13.68 -18.83 -2.48
N TYR A 227 -14.76 -18.60 -3.21
CA TYR A 227 -16.14 -18.84 -2.82
C TYR A 227 -16.83 -19.80 -3.77
N PRO A 228 -16.80 -21.13 -3.50
CA PRO A 228 -17.39 -22.15 -4.38
C PRO A 228 -18.88 -21.99 -4.64
N PHE A 229 -19.60 -21.27 -3.78
CA PHE A 229 -21.02 -20.95 -3.99
C PHE A 229 -21.23 -19.82 -5.02
N ILE A 230 -20.19 -19.12 -5.44
CA ILE A 230 -20.29 -18.15 -6.54
C ILE A 230 -20.14 -18.89 -7.85
N HIS A 231 -21.21 -18.90 -8.64
CA HIS A 231 -21.22 -19.52 -9.95
C HIS A 231 -20.48 -18.66 -10.99
N LYS A 232 -20.71 -17.36 -10.97
CA LYS A 232 -20.01 -16.37 -11.81
C LYS A 232 -20.25 -14.95 -11.30
N TYR A 233 -19.45 -14.00 -11.79
CA TYR A 233 -19.76 -12.58 -11.71
C TYR A 233 -19.81 -11.96 -13.13
N ASP A 234 -20.48 -10.84 -13.29
CA ASP A 234 -20.37 -9.99 -14.46
C ASP A 234 -20.51 -8.51 -14.12
N ILE A 235 -20.22 -7.69 -15.11
CA ILE A 235 -20.41 -6.24 -15.03
C ILE A 235 -21.51 -5.82 -16.00
N LYS A 236 -22.66 -5.41 -15.46
CA LYS A 236 -23.75 -4.88 -16.28
C LYS A 236 -23.53 -3.39 -16.57
N THR A 237 -23.44 -3.05 -17.86
CA THR A 237 -23.39 -1.66 -18.30
C THR A 237 -24.80 -1.15 -18.57
N TYR A 238 -25.12 0.02 -18.01
CA TYR A 238 -26.38 0.74 -18.18
C TYR A 238 -26.23 1.92 -19.16
N ARG A 239 -27.35 2.55 -19.53
CA ARG A 239 -27.34 3.79 -20.31
C ARG A 239 -26.48 4.85 -19.62
N GLY A 240 -25.71 5.62 -20.41
CA GLY A 240 -24.77 6.61 -19.87
C GLY A 240 -23.43 6.03 -19.39
N GLY A 241 -23.13 4.74 -19.65
CA GLY A 241 -21.85 4.11 -19.36
C GLY A 241 -21.61 3.76 -17.88
N TRP A 242 -22.69 3.70 -17.09
CA TRP A 242 -22.61 3.25 -15.70
C TRP A 242 -22.52 1.74 -15.63
N ASN A 243 -21.57 1.24 -14.83
CA ASN A 243 -21.30 -0.18 -14.62
C ASN A 243 -21.70 -0.59 -13.21
N GLU A 244 -22.22 -1.80 -13.06
CA GLU A 244 -22.66 -2.40 -11.80
C GLU A 244 -22.15 -3.83 -11.71
N ILE A 245 -21.62 -4.20 -10.54
CA ILE A 245 -21.22 -5.58 -10.23
C ILE A 245 -22.48 -6.41 -9.99
N ARG A 246 -22.52 -7.60 -10.62
CA ARG A 246 -23.54 -8.61 -10.39
C ARG A 246 -22.88 -9.94 -10.14
N ILE A 247 -23.41 -10.71 -9.20
CA ILE A 247 -22.90 -12.03 -8.78
C ILE A 247 -24.04 -13.03 -8.86
N TRP A 248 -23.77 -14.21 -9.43
CA TRP A 248 -24.68 -15.36 -9.40
C TRP A 248 -24.20 -16.30 -8.32
N GLU A 249 -25.05 -16.51 -7.30
CA GLU A 249 -24.80 -17.41 -6.16
C GLU A 249 -25.61 -18.69 -6.34
N ASP A 250 -24.95 -19.82 -6.15
CA ASP A 250 -25.60 -21.11 -6.00
C ASP A 250 -26.17 -21.19 -4.57
N ILE A 251 -27.48 -21.25 -4.46
CA ILE A 251 -28.19 -21.32 -3.18
C ILE A 251 -28.80 -22.71 -2.92
N GLY A 252 -28.33 -23.71 -3.66
CA GLY A 252 -28.75 -25.11 -3.51
C GLY A 252 -29.53 -25.65 -4.70
N GLU A 253 -30.32 -26.65 -4.46
CA GLU A 253 -31.12 -27.34 -5.48
C GLU A 253 -32.60 -27.04 -5.27
N HIS A 254 -33.33 -26.87 -6.36
CA HIS A 254 -34.78 -26.86 -6.34
C HIS A 254 -35.35 -28.04 -7.15
N TYR A 255 -36.51 -28.53 -6.72
CA TYR A 255 -37.22 -29.60 -7.42
C TYR A 255 -38.04 -29.02 -8.56
N THR A 256 -37.81 -29.53 -9.75
CA THR A 256 -38.62 -29.26 -10.94
C THR A 256 -39.35 -30.54 -11.37
N PRO A 257 -40.35 -30.44 -12.24
CA PRO A 257 -40.95 -31.65 -12.84
C PRO A 257 -39.96 -32.56 -13.58
N TYR A 258 -38.78 -32.04 -13.92
CA TYR A 258 -37.70 -32.74 -14.62
C TYR A 258 -36.57 -33.22 -13.71
N GLY A 259 -36.76 -33.14 -12.39
CA GLY A 259 -35.77 -33.53 -11.39
C GLY A 259 -35.13 -32.36 -10.63
N LYS A 260 -34.07 -32.64 -9.86
CA LYS A 260 -33.30 -31.64 -9.14
C LYS A 260 -32.48 -30.80 -10.10
N GLN A 261 -32.57 -29.49 -9.97
CA GLN A 261 -31.76 -28.52 -10.72
C GLN A 261 -31.09 -27.54 -9.81
N PRO A 262 -29.86 -27.04 -10.10
CA PRO A 262 -29.20 -26.02 -9.32
C PRO A 262 -30.03 -24.75 -9.35
N PHE A 263 -30.18 -24.12 -8.18
CA PHE A 263 -30.87 -22.84 -8.04
C PHE A 263 -29.84 -21.71 -7.90
N VAL A 264 -29.64 -21.00 -8.99
CA VAL A 264 -28.67 -19.90 -9.07
C VAL A 264 -29.40 -18.57 -8.96
N LEU A 265 -29.08 -17.79 -7.94
CA LEU A 265 -29.70 -16.49 -7.68
C LEU A 265 -28.79 -15.33 -8.11
N LEU A 266 -29.33 -14.43 -8.91
CA LEU A 266 -28.66 -13.18 -9.26
C LEU A 266 -28.71 -12.20 -8.10
N ARG A 267 -27.53 -11.79 -7.60
CA ARG A 267 -27.36 -10.71 -6.64
C ARG A 267 -26.79 -9.46 -7.32
N GLN A 268 -27.45 -8.33 -7.16
CA GLN A 268 -26.86 -7.03 -7.45
C GLN A 268 -25.90 -6.64 -6.33
N ALA A 269 -24.92 -5.78 -6.60
CA ALA A 269 -23.89 -5.38 -5.63
C ALA A 269 -24.46 -4.95 -4.26
N GLN A 270 -25.66 -4.38 -4.24
CA GLN A 270 -26.33 -3.95 -3.01
C GLN A 270 -26.66 -5.12 -2.06
N HIS A 271 -26.83 -6.32 -2.59
CA HIS A 271 -27.22 -7.53 -1.85
C HIS A 271 -26.09 -8.55 -1.72
N VAL A 272 -24.91 -8.23 -2.22
CA VAL A 272 -23.70 -9.05 -2.07
C VAL A 272 -23.08 -8.79 -0.68
N ASN A 273 -22.59 -9.84 -0.03
CA ASN A 273 -21.95 -9.69 1.28
C ASN A 273 -20.65 -8.86 1.20
N ASP A 274 -20.28 -8.23 2.32
CA ASP A 274 -19.14 -7.31 2.40
C ASP A 274 -17.80 -8.00 2.08
N GLY A 275 -17.61 -9.22 2.60
CA GLY A 275 -16.39 -9.99 2.36
C GLY A 275 -16.19 -10.30 0.88
N THR A 276 -17.25 -10.70 0.17
CA THR A 276 -17.15 -10.96 -1.28
C THR A 276 -16.75 -9.70 -2.06
N LEU A 277 -17.33 -8.55 -1.72
CA LEU A 277 -16.99 -7.29 -2.39
C LEU A 277 -15.56 -6.83 -2.07
N ARG A 278 -15.12 -6.97 -0.83
CA ARG A 278 -13.73 -6.68 -0.45
C ARG A 278 -12.76 -7.62 -1.18
N LEU A 279 -13.04 -8.91 -1.19
CA LEU A 279 -12.21 -9.88 -1.90
C LEU A 279 -12.11 -9.57 -3.39
N LEU A 280 -13.23 -9.23 -4.03
CA LEU A 280 -13.25 -8.83 -5.44
C LEU A 280 -12.37 -7.60 -5.69
N ALA A 281 -12.38 -6.61 -4.77
CA ALA A 281 -11.53 -5.44 -4.88
C ALA A 281 -10.04 -5.78 -4.68
N ILE A 282 -9.69 -6.65 -3.73
CA ILE A 282 -8.33 -7.14 -3.52
C ILE A 282 -7.83 -7.88 -4.76
N ILE A 283 -8.60 -8.85 -5.27
CA ILE A 283 -8.24 -9.59 -6.49
C ILE A 283 -8.08 -8.63 -7.67
N ALA A 284 -9.05 -7.73 -7.89
CA ALA A 284 -9.00 -6.79 -9.00
C ALA A 284 -7.79 -5.84 -8.92
N SER A 285 -7.32 -5.47 -7.71
CA SER A 285 -6.15 -4.62 -7.54
C SER A 285 -4.86 -5.27 -8.05
N LEU A 286 -4.79 -6.59 -8.06
CA LEU A 286 -3.64 -7.31 -8.63
C LEU A 286 -3.54 -7.17 -10.15
N TYR A 287 -4.64 -6.80 -10.82
CA TYR A 287 -4.70 -6.53 -12.25
C TYR A 287 -4.63 -5.03 -12.60
N SER A 288 -4.46 -4.16 -11.59
CA SER A 288 -4.25 -2.72 -11.81
C SER A 288 -2.83 -2.44 -12.32
N SER A 289 -2.59 -1.22 -12.78
CA SER A 289 -1.24 -0.73 -13.08
C SER A 289 -0.43 -0.35 -11.83
N ASP A 290 -1.06 -0.40 -10.65
CA ASP A 290 -0.38 -0.12 -9.39
C ASP A 290 0.57 -1.27 -9.04
N ASN A 291 1.82 -0.98 -8.68
CA ASN A 291 2.87 -1.98 -8.44
C ASN A 291 3.23 -2.14 -6.96
N PHE A 292 2.80 -1.22 -6.11
CA PHE A 292 2.91 -1.36 -4.66
C PHE A 292 1.53 -1.12 -4.02
N LEU A 293 0.95 -2.19 -3.50
CA LEU A 293 -0.40 -2.21 -2.93
C LEU A 293 -0.34 -2.22 -1.40
N LEU A 294 -1.15 -1.37 -0.78
CA LEU A 294 -1.18 -1.19 0.67
C LEU A 294 -2.60 -1.49 1.17
N PHE A 295 -2.74 -2.48 2.07
CA PHE A 295 -4.04 -2.85 2.64
C PHE A 295 -4.03 -2.70 4.16
N ASP A 296 -5.00 -1.98 4.70
CA ASP A 296 -5.20 -1.86 6.14
C ASP A 296 -6.18 -2.94 6.62
N GLU A 297 -5.81 -3.62 7.72
CA GLU A 297 -6.61 -4.68 8.35
C GLU A 297 -7.19 -5.66 7.30
N ILE A 298 -6.27 -6.32 6.57
CA ILE A 298 -6.64 -7.11 5.39
C ILE A 298 -7.58 -8.28 5.72
N GLU A 299 -7.53 -8.78 6.96
CA GLU A 299 -8.38 -9.87 7.45
C GLU A 299 -9.85 -9.50 7.66
N ASN A 300 -10.17 -8.21 7.72
CA ASN A 300 -11.52 -7.77 8.07
C ASN A 300 -12.59 -8.26 7.10
N GLY A 301 -13.56 -8.98 7.64
CA GLY A 301 -14.70 -9.51 6.89
C GLY A 301 -14.46 -10.88 6.25
N PHE A 302 -13.34 -11.53 6.54
CA PHE A 302 -13.02 -12.87 6.03
C PHE A 302 -12.98 -13.93 7.13
N ASN A 303 -13.31 -15.16 6.77
CA ASN A 303 -13.09 -16.32 7.62
C ASN A 303 -11.67 -16.90 7.40
N PRO A 304 -11.14 -17.74 8.31
CA PRO A 304 -9.78 -18.28 8.25
C PRO A 304 -9.43 -18.96 6.93
N SER A 305 -10.37 -19.68 6.33
CA SER A 305 -10.12 -20.39 5.07
C SER A 305 -9.91 -19.46 3.88
N ILE A 306 -10.52 -18.27 3.91
CA ILE A 306 -10.33 -17.21 2.91
C ILE A 306 -9.02 -16.49 3.16
N ILE A 307 -8.69 -16.19 4.43
CA ILE A 307 -7.43 -15.55 4.83
C ILE A 307 -6.23 -16.33 4.30
N LYS A 308 -6.22 -17.67 4.47
CA LYS A 308 -5.17 -18.52 3.91
C LYS A 308 -4.98 -18.28 2.41
N LYS A 309 -6.07 -18.34 1.65
CA LYS A 309 -6.01 -18.15 0.18
C LYS A 309 -5.55 -16.74 -0.21
N ILE A 310 -5.91 -15.70 0.59
CA ILE A 310 -5.43 -14.33 0.39
C ILE A 310 -3.91 -14.28 0.61
N VAL A 311 -3.40 -14.85 1.71
CA VAL A 311 -1.95 -14.88 2.00
C VAL A 311 -1.20 -15.59 0.87
N ASP A 312 -1.65 -16.77 0.45
CA ASP A 312 -1.06 -17.52 -0.67
C ASP A 312 -1.02 -16.68 -1.96
N LEU A 313 -2.11 -15.96 -2.27
CA LEU A 313 -2.21 -15.09 -3.43
C LEU A 313 -1.23 -13.90 -3.35
N LEU A 314 -1.09 -13.29 -2.17
CA LEU A 314 -0.20 -12.14 -1.96
C LEU A 314 1.28 -12.53 -1.91
N LEU A 315 1.61 -13.74 -1.47
CA LEU A 315 2.98 -14.28 -1.51
C LEU A 315 3.45 -14.59 -2.93
N THR A 316 2.53 -14.92 -3.84
CA THR A 316 2.84 -15.32 -5.22
C THR A 316 2.74 -14.17 -6.23
N THR A 317 2.25 -12.99 -5.83
CA THR A 317 2.16 -11.84 -6.75
C THR A 317 3.54 -11.24 -7.05
N GLU A 318 3.71 -10.71 -8.25
CA GLU A 318 4.91 -9.94 -8.61
C GLU A 318 4.92 -8.53 -7.99
N LYS A 319 3.76 -8.03 -7.59
CA LYS A 319 3.64 -6.70 -6.98
C LYS A 319 4.24 -6.67 -5.58
N GLN A 320 4.74 -5.52 -5.15
CA GLN A 320 5.08 -5.29 -3.76
C GLN A 320 3.80 -5.04 -2.97
N VAL A 321 3.64 -5.69 -1.83
CA VAL A 321 2.42 -5.61 -1.01
C VAL A 321 2.79 -5.36 0.44
N LEU A 322 2.12 -4.41 1.06
CA LEU A 322 2.18 -4.16 2.49
C LEU A 322 0.79 -4.30 3.09
N VAL A 323 0.66 -5.11 4.11
CA VAL A 323 -0.60 -5.27 4.84
C VAL A 323 -0.42 -4.94 6.31
N THR A 324 -1.44 -4.38 6.95
CA THR A 324 -1.52 -4.36 8.40
C THR A 324 -2.46 -5.45 8.87
N THR A 325 -2.21 -5.98 10.06
CA THR A 325 -3.08 -6.97 10.69
C THR A 325 -3.03 -6.88 12.22
N HIS A 326 -4.13 -7.28 12.82
CA HIS A 326 -4.25 -7.60 14.24
C HIS A 326 -4.52 -9.09 14.45
N SER A 327 -4.66 -9.85 13.36
CA SER A 327 -5.00 -11.26 13.42
C SER A 327 -3.76 -12.15 13.37
N PRO A 328 -3.59 -13.08 14.32
CA PRO A 328 -2.57 -14.10 14.25
C PRO A 328 -2.73 -15.03 13.03
N GLU A 329 -3.95 -15.12 12.48
CA GLU A 329 -4.26 -15.98 11.33
C GLU A 329 -3.49 -15.58 10.06
N ILE A 330 -3.27 -14.28 9.81
CA ILE A 330 -2.44 -13.83 8.69
C ILE A 330 -1.03 -14.42 8.82
N LEU A 331 -0.46 -14.31 10.01
CA LEU A 331 0.90 -14.79 10.28
C LEU A 331 1.00 -16.32 10.21
N GLN A 332 -0.05 -17.02 10.64
CA GLN A 332 -0.12 -18.49 10.65
C GLN A 332 0.12 -19.12 9.25
N TYR A 333 -0.22 -18.41 8.19
CA TYR A 333 -0.10 -18.91 6.82
C TYR A 333 1.16 -18.41 6.10
N ILE A 334 2.03 -17.66 6.77
CA ILE A 334 3.33 -17.24 6.23
C ILE A 334 4.38 -18.29 6.61
N PRO A 335 5.14 -18.83 5.65
CA PRO A 335 6.25 -19.73 5.96
C PRO A 335 7.28 -19.07 6.88
N ASP A 336 7.85 -19.85 7.83
CA ASP A 336 8.75 -19.35 8.87
C ASP A 336 9.93 -18.54 8.34
N ASP A 337 10.56 -19.02 7.26
CA ASP A 337 11.72 -18.36 6.65
C ASP A 337 11.33 -16.99 6.06
N LEU A 338 10.13 -16.89 5.48
CA LEU A 338 9.61 -15.62 4.97
C LEU A 338 9.16 -14.70 6.10
N ALA A 339 8.55 -15.26 7.16
CA ALA A 339 8.07 -14.49 8.30
C ALA A 339 9.20 -13.71 8.98
N ARG A 340 10.40 -14.29 9.09
CA ARG A 340 11.60 -13.63 9.67
C ARG A 340 11.94 -12.30 9.00
N GLN A 341 11.65 -12.16 7.72
CA GLN A 341 11.96 -10.96 6.95
C GLN A 341 10.71 -10.08 6.73
N ALA A 342 9.55 -10.71 6.53
CA ALA A 342 8.31 -10.06 6.12
C ALA A 342 7.57 -9.37 7.28
N VAL A 343 7.68 -9.89 8.53
CA VAL A 343 6.88 -9.40 9.66
C VAL A 343 7.62 -8.28 10.40
N LYS A 344 7.01 -7.09 10.37
CA LYS A 344 7.52 -5.90 11.05
C LYS A 344 6.64 -5.55 12.25
N PHE A 345 7.25 -5.38 13.39
CA PHE A 345 6.60 -4.90 14.60
C PHE A 345 6.66 -3.38 14.69
N ILE A 346 5.49 -2.75 14.73
CA ILE A 346 5.34 -1.30 14.86
C ILE A 346 5.00 -0.98 16.31
N TYR A 347 5.80 -0.12 16.92
CA TYR A 347 5.66 0.27 18.32
C TYR A 347 5.98 1.75 18.51
N LYS A 348 5.72 2.28 19.70
CA LYS A 348 6.04 3.67 20.04
C LYS A 348 7.22 3.74 20.99
N ASP A 349 8.07 4.74 20.80
CA ASP A 349 9.09 5.09 21.78
C ASP A 349 8.47 5.78 23.02
N VAL A 350 9.33 6.21 23.96
CA VAL A 350 8.92 6.88 25.19
C VAL A 350 8.30 8.28 24.96
N HIS A 351 8.50 8.86 23.79
CA HIS A 351 7.99 10.17 23.38
C HIS A 351 6.75 10.07 22.48
N GLY A 352 6.29 8.86 22.18
CA GLY A 352 5.13 8.59 21.34
C GLY A 352 5.43 8.54 19.84
N ALA A 353 6.71 8.62 19.44
CA ALA A 353 7.11 8.43 18.05
C ALA A 353 6.99 6.95 17.64
N THR A 354 6.52 6.73 16.43
CA THR A 354 6.40 5.38 15.85
C THR A 354 7.75 4.88 15.39
N LEU A 355 8.08 3.65 15.73
CA LEU A 355 9.27 2.93 15.33
C LEU A 355 8.90 1.58 14.70
N ALA A 356 9.82 0.99 13.93
CA ALA A 356 9.67 -0.32 13.30
C ALA A 356 10.87 -1.22 13.60
N ALA A 357 10.59 -2.49 13.88
CA ALA A 357 11.61 -3.53 14.01
C ALA A 357 11.15 -4.81 13.33
N ASN A 358 12.06 -5.69 12.94
CA ASN A 358 11.68 -7.04 12.54
C ASN A 358 11.16 -7.79 13.77
N PHE A 359 9.95 -8.34 13.72
CA PHE A 359 9.35 -9.04 14.85
C PHE A 359 10.21 -10.21 15.36
N PHE A 360 10.70 -11.00 14.43
CA PHE A 360 11.55 -12.16 14.73
C PHE A 360 13.05 -11.82 14.91
N SER A 361 13.43 -10.53 14.95
CA SER A 361 14.76 -10.13 15.42
C SER A 361 14.86 -10.12 16.95
N ASP A 362 13.72 -10.10 17.65
CA ASP A 362 13.67 -10.33 19.09
C ASP A 362 14.09 -11.77 19.40
N GLU A 363 14.97 -11.94 20.40
CA GLU A 363 15.57 -13.22 20.73
C GLU A 363 14.53 -14.25 21.19
N GLU A 364 13.54 -13.82 21.98
CA GLU A 364 12.46 -14.66 22.48
C GLU A 364 11.55 -15.11 21.33
N ALA A 365 11.11 -14.18 20.46
CA ALA A 365 10.28 -14.49 19.30
C ALA A 365 10.99 -15.44 18.33
N ASN A 366 12.27 -15.21 18.07
CA ASN A 366 13.07 -16.08 17.20
C ASN A 366 13.28 -17.48 17.78
N LYS A 367 13.45 -17.60 19.10
CA LYS A 367 13.56 -18.91 19.77
C LYS A 367 12.26 -19.68 19.68
N LYS A 368 11.11 -19.03 19.94
CA LYS A 368 9.79 -19.64 19.86
C LYS A 368 9.42 -20.10 18.44
N LEU A 369 9.85 -19.37 17.41
CA LEU A 369 9.62 -19.73 16.00
C LEU A 369 10.27 -21.06 15.57
N ARG A 370 11.16 -21.63 16.37
CA ARG A 370 11.74 -22.95 16.11
C ARG A 370 10.77 -24.11 16.40
N ALA A 371 9.74 -23.86 17.19
CA ALA A 371 8.78 -24.87 17.65
C ALA A 371 7.32 -24.51 17.38
N LEU A 372 7.04 -23.23 17.19
CA LEU A 372 5.69 -22.66 16.98
C LEU A 372 5.65 -21.97 15.62
N SER A 373 4.47 -21.98 14.99
CA SER A 373 4.23 -21.18 13.78
C SER A 373 4.26 -19.67 14.06
N PRO A 374 4.47 -18.81 13.06
CA PRO A 374 4.50 -17.35 13.25
C PRO A 374 3.27 -16.77 13.95
N GLY A 375 2.07 -17.33 13.68
CA GLY A 375 0.83 -16.91 14.34
C GLY A 375 0.77 -17.32 15.81
N GLU A 376 1.24 -18.51 16.15
CA GLU A 376 1.32 -18.98 17.56
C GLU A 376 2.35 -18.16 18.33
N VAL A 377 3.50 -17.85 17.76
CA VAL A 377 4.49 -16.96 18.38
C VAL A 377 3.89 -15.60 18.67
N PHE A 378 3.13 -15.02 17.72
CA PHE A 378 2.47 -13.72 17.92
C PHE A 378 1.47 -13.74 19.09
N LEU A 379 0.76 -14.85 19.30
CA LEU A 379 -0.17 -15.03 20.43
C LEU A 379 0.54 -15.21 21.76
N ASP A 380 1.71 -15.82 21.74
CA ASP A 380 2.46 -16.21 22.96
C ASP A 380 3.44 -15.11 23.43
N ILE A 381 3.75 -14.13 22.59
CA ILE A 381 4.57 -12.96 22.93
C ILE A 381 3.69 -11.86 23.53
N ASP A 382 4.06 -11.38 24.71
CA ASP A 382 3.51 -10.14 25.25
C ASP A 382 4.09 -8.93 24.48
N LEU A 383 3.26 -8.33 23.64
CA LEU A 383 3.65 -7.21 22.76
C LEU A 383 4.04 -5.94 23.54
N ASP A 384 3.47 -5.72 24.73
CA ASP A 384 3.83 -4.59 25.58
C ASP A 384 5.25 -4.79 26.12
N SER A 385 5.56 -5.96 26.64
CA SER A 385 6.91 -6.32 27.11
C SER A 385 7.95 -6.29 25.96
N LEU A 386 7.55 -6.73 24.75
CA LEU A 386 8.41 -6.64 23.57
C LEU A 386 8.71 -5.18 23.22
N ALA A 387 7.70 -4.30 23.21
CA ALA A 387 7.87 -2.88 22.95
C ALA A 387 8.84 -2.25 23.96
N GLU A 388 8.73 -2.58 25.25
CA GLU A 388 9.62 -2.07 26.30
C GLU A 388 11.08 -2.54 26.09
N ARG A 389 11.30 -3.82 25.75
CA ARG A 389 12.66 -4.32 25.43
C ARG A 389 13.29 -3.60 24.26
N LEU A 390 12.51 -3.37 23.19
CA LEU A 390 13.00 -2.67 22.01
C LEU A 390 13.28 -1.19 22.27
N LYS A 391 12.50 -0.51 23.11
CA LYS A 391 12.78 0.86 23.55
C LYS A 391 14.10 0.96 24.30
N GLN A 392 14.36 0.04 25.24
CA GLN A 392 15.62 0.00 26.01
C GLN A 392 16.84 -0.24 25.09
N GLY A 393 16.71 -1.16 24.14
CA GLY A 393 17.77 -1.44 23.15
C GLY A 393 18.03 -0.26 22.20
N ALA A 394 17.02 0.51 21.86
CA ALA A 394 17.18 1.71 21.03
C ALA A 394 17.86 2.88 21.80
N ALA A 395 17.52 3.06 23.08
CA ALA A 395 18.14 4.07 23.94
C ALA A 395 19.66 3.83 24.12
N THR A 396 20.05 2.58 24.34
CA THR A 396 21.47 2.20 24.48
C THR A 396 22.30 2.45 23.22
N LYS A 397 21.68 2.33 22.02
CA LYS A 397 22.36 2.63 20.75
C LYS A 397 22.47 4.12 20.43
N ALA A 398 21.62 4.95 21.02
CA ALA A 398 21.66 6.40 20.83
C ALA A 398 22.68 7.11 21.75
N GLU A 399 23.13 6.41 22.81
CA GLU A 399 24.15 6.90 23.76
C GLU A 399 25.58 6.48 23.39
N GLN A 400 25.75 5.62 22.41
CA GLN A 400 27.04 5.22 21.82
C GLN A 400 27.29 5.97 20.50
#